data_c171308252156339805b3841c278f3de
#
_entry.id   c171308252156339805b3841c278f3de
#
_cell.length_a   1.000
_cell.length_b   1.000
_cell.length_c   1.000
_cell.angle_alpha   90.00
_cell.angle_beta   90.00
_cell.angle_gamma   90.00
#
_symmetry.space_group_name_H-M   'P 1'
#
loop_
_entity.id
_entity.type
_entity.pdbx_description
1 polymer ?
#
loop_
_entity_poly.entity_id
_entity_poly.type
_entity_poly.pdbx_seq_one_letter_code
_entity_poly.pdbx_strand_id
1 'polypeptide(L)'
;IILGLLSWTSLARMIRGQVLAEREKEFVIAAKAMGIKEKRIAFKHILPNVISVILVSMTLDFAGCLLTESSLSYLGFGVTYPRPTWGNMLNGANNATVIGNYWWQWLFPAIFLSIATICINIIGDTLRDVLDPKSSQEK
;
A
#
# COMPACT_ATOMS: atom_id res chain seq x y z
N ILE A 1 5.10 -8.06 10.74
CA ILE A 1 4.04 -9.11 10.76
C ILE A 1 2.78 -8.56 11.43
N ILE A 2 2.87 -7.97 12.65
CA ILE A 2 1.70 -7.46 13.39
C ILE A 2 0.96 -6.37 12.61
N LEU A 3 1.66 -5.39 12.04
CA LEU A 3 1.07 -4.32 11.24
C LEU A 3 0.34 -4.88 10.00
N GLY A 4 0.92 -5.86 9.32
CA GLY A 4 0.28 -6.52 8.17
C GLY A 4 -0.99 -7.30 8.54
N LEU A 5 -1.02 -7.93 9.73
CA LEU A 5 -2.22 -8.61 10.23
C LEU A 5 -3.32 -7.64 10.66
N LEU A 6 -2.98 -6.43 11.09
CA LEU A 6 -3.96 -5.41 11.46
C LEU A 6 -4.51 -4.67 10.22
N SER A 7 -3.69 -4.42 9.19
CA SER A 7 -4.10 -3.72 7.97
C SER A 7 -5.01 -4.55 7.06
N TRP A 8 -4.91 -5.89 7.11
CA TRP A 8 -5.76 -6.79 6.32
C TRP A 8 -7.26 -6.53 6.50
N THR A 9 -7.73 -6.22 7.71
CA THR A 9 -9.16 -5.99 7.97
C THR A 9 -9.70 -4.76 7.27
N SER A 10 -8.89 -3.71 7.13
CA SER A 10 -9.23 -2.49 6.40
C SER A 10 -9.30 -2.78 4.91
N LEU A 11 -8.29 -3.46 4.37
CA LEU A 11 -8.24 -3.88 2.96
C LEU A 11 -9.44 -4.78 2.61
N ALA A 12 -9.78 -5.76 3.45
CA ALA A 12 -10.90 -6.65 3.24
C ALA A 12 -12.25 -5.90 3.18
N ARG A 13 -12.45 -4.89 4.04
CA ARG A 13 -13.66 -4.04 4.00
C ARG A 13 -13.74 -3.22 2.72
N MET A 14 -12.62 -2.66 2.29
CA MET A 14 -12.55 -1.89 1.05
C MET A 14 -12.85 -2.77 -0.16
N ILE A 15 -12.23 -3.95 -0.27
CA ILE A 15 -12.47 -4.91 -1.35
C ILE A 15 -13.95 -5.31 -1.39
N ARG A 16 -14.55 -5.60 -0.23
CA ARG A 16 -15.97 -5.93 -0.15
C ARG A 16 -16.85 -4.80 -0.69
N GLY A 17 -16.56 -3.56 -0.33
CA GLY A 17 -17.28 -2.39 -0.85
C GLY A 17 -17.17 -2.27 -2.37
N GLN A 18 -15.98 -2.45 -2.93
CA GLN A 18 -15.74 -2.41 -4.37
C GLN A 18 -16.48 -3.54 -5.11
N VAL A 19 -16.43 -4.76 -4.59
CA VAL A 19 -17.16 -5.90 -5.18
C VAL A 19 -18.67 -5.68 -5.16
N LEU A 20 -19.22 -5.10 -4.09
CA LEU A 20 -20.64 -4.77 -4.02
C LEU A 20 -21.02 -3.71 -5.04
N ALA A 21 -20.23 -2.65 -5.18
CA ALA A 21 -20.46 -1.60 -6.18
C ALA A 21 -20.39 -2.16 -7.63
N GLU A 22 -19.41 -3.02 -7.92
CA GLU A 22 -19.29 -3.67 -9.23
C GLU A 22 -20.47 -4.61 -9.53
N ARG A 23 -21.05 -5.24 -8.50
CA ARG A 23 -22.20 -6.15 -8.64
C ARG A 23 -23.48 -5.45 -9.11
N GLU A 24 -23.62 -4.17 -8.83
CA GLU A 24 -24.80 -3.35 -9.20
C GLU A 24 -24.70 -2.75 -10.61
N LYS A 25 -23.57 -2.90 -11.29
CA LYS A 25 -23.39 -2.37 -12.64
C LYS A 25 -24.25 -3.11 -13.67
N GLU A 26 -24.71 -2.38 -14.69
CA GLU A 26 -25.62 -2.86 -15.71
C GLU A 26 -25.12 -4.12 -16.43
N PHE A 27 -23.81 -4.22 -16.72
CA PHE A 27 -23.27 -5.41 -17.38
C PHE A 27 -23.37 -6.68 -16.53
N VAL A 28 -23.32 -6.55 -15.19
CA VAL A 28 -23.50 -7.68 -14.27
C VAL A 28 -24.96 -8.10 -14.23
N ILE A 29 -25.89 -7.12 -14.21
CA ILE A 29 -27.32 -7.37 -14.24
C ILE A 29 -27.71 -8.06 -15.55
N ALA A 30 -27.20 -7.58 -16.68
CA ALA A 30 -27.43 -8.21 -18.00
C ALA A 30 -26.88 -9.64 -18.05
N ALA A 31 -25.66 -9.89 -17.50
CA ALA A 31 -25.07 -11.22 -17.44
C ALA A 31 -25.91 -12.20 -16.59
N LYS A 32 -26.51 -11.70 -15.50
CA LYS A 32 -27.45 -12.49 -14.67
C LYS A 32 -28.73 -12.80 -15.42
N ALA A 33 -29.29 -11.83 -16.15
CA ALA A 33 -30.50 -12.02 -16.96
C ALA A 33 -30.29 -13.08 -18.05
N MET A 34 -29.07 -13.21 -18.60
CA MET A 34 -28.68 -14.25 -19.55
C MET A 34 -28.43 -15.63 -18.91
N GLY A 35 -28.65 -15.78 -17.60
CA GLY A 35 -28.51 -17.06 -16.91
C GLY A 35 -27.05 -17.49 -16.64
N ILE A 36 -26.07 -16.59 -16.73
CA ILE A 36 -24.67 -16.90 -16.44
C ILE A 36 -24.51 -17.18 -14.95
N LYS A 37 -23.82 -18.27 -14.60
CA LYS A 37 -23.57 -18.66 -13.21
C LYS A 37 -22.84 -17.56 -12.44
N GLU A 38 -23.27 -17.25 -11.21
CA GLU A 38 -22.70 -16.16 -10.37
C GLU A 38 -21.19 -16.28 -10.19
N LYS A 39 -20.65 -17.49 -10.00
CA LYS A 39 -19.20 -17.73 -9.90
C LYS A 39 -18.46 -17.24 -11.17
N ARG A 40 -19.02 -17.48 -12.35
CA ARG A 40 -18.40 -17.06 -13.61
C ARG A 40 -18.45 -15.54 -13.76
N ILE A 41 -19.52 -14.90 -13.33
CA ILE A 41 -19.65 -13.44 -13.30
C ILE A 41 -18.61 -12.85 -12.36
N ALA A 42 -18.47 -13.40 -11.13
CA ALA A 42 -17.51 -12.93 -10.16
C ALA A 42 -16.06 -12.99 -10.66
N PHE A 43 -15.62 -14.14 -11.19
CA PHE A 43 -14.23 -14.32 -11.62
C PHE A 43 -13.91 -13.69 -12.97
N LYS A 44 -14.85 -13.66 -13.91
CA LYS A 44 -14.59 -13.20 -15.28
C LYS A 44 -14.90 -11.73 -15.51
N HIS A 45 -15.83 -11.15 -14.74
CA HIS A 45 -16.30 -9.78 -14.95
C HIS A 45 -16.03 -8.85 -13.76
N ILE A 46 -16.24 -9.31 -12.52
CA ILE A 46 -16.06 -8.45 -11.34
C ILE A 46 -14.58 -8.40 -10.91
N LEU A 47 -13.95 -9.57 -10.74
CA LEU A 47 -12.59 -9.66 -10.22
C LEU A 47 -11.55 -8.86 -11.02
N PRO A 48 -11.52 -8.89 -12.38
CA PRO A 48 -10.55 -8.08 -13.12
C PRO A 48 -10.68 -6.58 -12.88
N ASN A 49 -11.91 -6.09 -12.74
CA ASN A 49 -12.15 -4.66 -12.49
C ASN A 49 -11.77 -4.23 -11.08
N VAL A 50 -11.94 -5.13 -10.10
CA VAL A 50 -11.60 -4.85 -8.69
C VAL A 50 -10.10 -5.01 -8.41
N ILE A 51 -9.41 -5.89 -9.15
CA ILE A 51 -7.99 -6.19 -8.93
C ILE A 51 -7.11 -4.95 -9.10
N SER A 52 -7.47 -4.05 -10.02
CA SER A 52 -6.77 -2.78 -10.25
C SER A 52 -6.78 -1.92 -8.99
N VAL A 53 -7.94 -1.75 -8.38
CA VAL A 53 -8.10 -0.96 -7.14
C VAL A 53 -7.38 -1.62 -5.97
N ILE A 54 -7.39 -2.96 -5.91
CA ILE A 54 -6.67 -3.72 -4.88
C ILE A 54 -5.17 -3.48 -4.99
N LEU A 55 -4.59 -3.59 -6.18
CA LEU A 55 -3.15 -3.41 -6.40
C LEU A 55 -2.68 -2.02 -5.98
N VAL A 56 -3.41 -0.99 -6.38
CA VAL A 56 -3.10 0.40 -5.99
C VAL A 56 -3.16 0.58 -4.47
N SER A 57 -4.21 0.07 -3.84
CA SER A 57 -4.36 0.20 -2.39
C SER A 57 -3.27 -0.56 -1.63
N MET A 58 -2.88 -1.76 -2.10
CA MET A 58 -1.80 -2.53 -1.50
C MET A 58 -0.45 -1.82 -1.58
N THR A 59 -0.14 -1.12 -2.66
CA THR A 59 1.11 -0.35 -2.78
C THR A 59 1.13 0.84 -1.82
N LEU A 60 0.03 1.57 -1.69
CA LEU A 60 -0.09 2.69 -0.75
C LEU A 60 -0.04 2.21 0.71
N ASP A 61 -0.74 1.12 1.03
CA ASP A 61 -0.70 0.50 2.37
C ASP A 61 0.71 0.03 2.73
N PHE A 62 1.47 -0.50 1.75
CA PHE A 62 2.85 -0.90 1.98
C PHE A 62 3.75 0.29 2.34
N ALA A 63 3.62 1.42 1.65
CA ALA A 63 4.33 2.66 1.99
C ALA A 63 3.98 3.15 3.40
N GLY A 64 2.69 3.11 3.76
CA GLY A 64 2.20 3.44 5.09
C GLY A 64 2.75 2.53 6.19
N CYS A 65 2.79 1.21 5.95
CA CYS A 65 3.37 0.24 6.89
C CYS A 65 4.87 0.46 7.09
N LEU A 66 5.60 0.80 6.03
CA LEU A 66 7.04 1.07 6.08
C LEU A 66 7.35 2.30 6.93
N LEU A 67 6.60 3.39 6.76
CA LEU A 67 6.72 4.59 7.57
C LEU A 67 6.33 4.34 9.03
N THR A 68 5.25 3.60 9.26
CA THR A 68 4.77 3.26 10.61
C THR A 68 5.78 2.39 11.36
N GLU A 69 6.34 1.37 10.69
CA GLU A 69 7.42 0.53 11.26
C GLU A 69 8.62 1.38 11.64
N SER A 70 9.09 2.22 10.71
CA SER A 70 10.24 3.08 10.95
C SER A 70 10.02 4.07 12.10
N SER A 71 8.81 4.63 12.21
CA SER A 71 8.42 5.53 13.30
C SER A 71 8.39 4.81 14.65
N LEU A 72 7.78 3.61 14.70
CA LEU A 72 7.74 2.80 15.92
C LEU A 72 9.13 2.36 16.36
N SER A 73 9.98 1.95 15.42
CA SER A 73 11.35 1.57 15.68
C SER A 73 12.18 2.77 16.16
N TYR A 74 11.98 3.96 15.57
CA TYR A 74 12.59 5.20 16.03
C TYR A 74 12.19 5.55 17.48
N LEU A 75 10.94 5.35 17.85
CA LEU A 75 10.43 5.58 19.21
C LEU A 75 10.82 4.45 20.20
N GLY A 76 11.47 3.39 19.73
CA GLY A 76 11.88 2.26 20.58
C GLY A 76 10.81 1.18 20.78
N PHE A 77 9.64 1.31 20.16
CA PHE A 77 8.54 0.33 20.24
C PHE A 77 8.55 -0.70 19.10
N GLY A 78 9.50 -0.62 18.18
CA GLY A 78 9.59 -1.50 17.03
C GLY A 78 10.53 -2.69 17.22
N VAL A 79 11.29 -2.98 16.17
CA VAL A 79 12.27 -4.08 16.17
C VAL A 79 13.45 -3.70 17.07
N THR A 80 13.73 -4.56 18.08
CA THR A 80 14.82 -4.31 19.03
C THR A 80 16.18 -4.65 18.45
N TYR A 81 17.20 -3.93 18.92
CA TYR A 81 18.60 -4.23 18.65
C TYR A 81 18.90 -5.70 18.97
N PRO A 82 19.75 -6.44 18.19
CA PRO A 82 20.72 -5.95 17.18
C PRO A 82 20.21 -5.96 15.72
N ARG A 83 18.92 -6.10 15.46
CA ARG A 83 18.41 -6.13 14.07
C ARG A 83 18.41 -4.71 13.48
N PRO A 84 19.17 -4.46 12.38
CA PRO A 84 19.19 -3.14 11.77
C PRO A 84 17.87 -2.89 11.03
N THR A 85 17.19 -1.78 11.36
CA THR A 85 16.09 -1.19 10.60
C THR A 85 16.38 0.29 10.40
N TRP A 86 15.76 0.92 9.43
CA TRP A 86 15.95 2.36 9.21
C TRP A 86 15.54 3.18 10.44
N GLY A 87 14.45 2.79 11.11
CA GLY A 87 14.01 3.44 12.35
C GLY A 87 15.02 3.29 13.49
N ASN A 88 15.62 2.10 13.68
CA ASN A 88 16.64 1.88 14.70
C ASN A 88 17.94 2.65 14.41
N MET A 89 18.31 2.77 13.14
CA MET A 89 19.47 3.58 12.74
C MET A 89 19.24 5.06 13.08
N LEU A 90 18.06 5.57 12.81
CA LEU A 90 17.67 6.95 13.16
C LEU A 90 17.59 7.14 14.67
N ASN A 91 17.08 6.17 15.42
CA ASN A 91 17.05 6.22 16.89
C ASN A 91 18.48 6.25 17.48
N GLY A 92 19.36 5.37 17.01
CA GLY A 92 20.75 5.34 17.46
C GLY A 92 21.52 6.62 17.15
N ALA A 93 21.10 7.36 16.12
CA ALA A 93 21.67 8.65 15.76
C ALA A 93 21.06 9.85 16.53
N ASN A 94 20.04 9.63 17.36
CA ASN A 94 19.35 10.67 18.14
C ASN A 94 20.17 11.09 19.39
N ASN A 95 21.39 11.55 19.16
CA ASN A 95 22.29 12.06 20.20
C ASN A 95 22.99 13.32 19.66
N ALA A 96 23.07 14.37 20.47
CA ALA A 96 23.65 15.65 20.07
C ALA A 96 25.09 15.51 19.52
N THR A 97 25.89 14.61 20.11
CA THR A 97 27.25 14.32 19.64
C THR A 97 27.27 13.63 18.28
N VAL A 98 26.33 12.72 18.04
CA VAL A 98 26.22 11.99 16.77
C VAL A 98 25.68 12.93 15.68
N ILE A 99 24.68 13.74 15.99
CA ILE A 99 24.12 14.71 15.05
C ILE A 99 25.18 15.72 14.58
N GLY A 100 26.02 16.20 15.49
CA GLY A 100 27.05 17.20 15.18
C GLY A 100 28.28 16.62 14.48
N ASN A 101 28.79 15.49 14.96
CA ASN A 101 30.09 14.95 14.50
C ASN A 101 29.97 13.80 13.49
N TYR A 102 28.83 13.11 13.46
CA TYR A 102 28.61 11.91 12.62
C TYR A 102 27.31 12.03 11.81
N TRP A 103 27.13 13.20 11.17
CA TRP A 103 25.90 13.56 10.45
C TRP A 103 25.46 12.50 9.41
N TRP A 104 26.38 11.71 8.86
CA TRP A 104 26.07 10.66 7.90
C TRP A 104 25.27 9.49 8.48
N GLN A 105 25.33 9.27 9.81
CA GLN A 105 24.62 8.18 10.46
C GLN A 105 23.09 8.34 10.44
N TRP A 106 22.61 9.57 10.46
CA TRP A 106 21.18 9.83 10.35
C TRP A 106 20.76 10.24 8.94
N LEU A 107 21.62 10.91 8.19
CA LEU A 107 21.28 11.43 6.87
C LEU A 107 21.02 10.31 5.86
N PHE A 108 21.90 9.31 5.79
CA PHE A 108 21.73 8.21 4.82
C PHE A 108 20.48 7.39 5.08
N PRO A 109 20.16 6.90 6.30
CA PRO A 109 18.90 6.19 6.54
C PRO A 109 17.67 7.03 6.23
N ALA A 110 17.69 8.34 6.54
CA ALA A 110 16.60 9.25 6.23
C ALA A 110 16.38 9.41 4.73
N ILE A 111 17.45 9.60 3.95
CA ILE A 111 17.38 9.70 2.48
C ILE A 111 16.85 8.39 1.88
N PHE A 112 17.40 7.23 2.27
CA PHE A 112 16.97 5.95 1.73
C PHE A 112 15.50 5.65 2.05
N LEU A 113 15.05 5.94 3.27
CA LEU A 113 13.65 5.79 3.66
C LEU A 113 12.74 6.70 2.82
N SER A 114 13.15 7.96 2.64
CA SER A 114 12.39 8.93 1.83
C SER A 114 12.30 8.50 0.36
N ILE A 115 13.43 8.11 -0.25
CA ILE A 115 13.46 7.63 -1.64
C ILE A 115 12.60 6.38 -1.79
N ALA A 116 12.72 5.40 -0.89
CA ALA A 116 11.93 4.18 -0.96
C ALA A 116 10.43 4.48 -0.90
N THR A 117 10.00 5.36 0.02
CA THR A 117 8.61 5.76 0.15
C THR A 117 8.10 6.49 -1.10
N ILE A 118 8.88 7.43 -1.64
CA ILE A 118 8.54 8.16 -2.87
C ILE A 118 8.42 7.20 -4.06
N CYS A 119 9.38 6.30 -4.24
CA CYS A 119 9.34 5.31 -5.32
C CYS A 119 8.10 4.42 -5.25
N ILE A 120 7.75 3.95 -4.05
CA ILE A 120 6.56 3.11 -3.86
C ILE A 120 5.28 3.89 -4.19
N ASN A 121 5.18 5.15 -3.75
CA ASN A 121 4.04 6.00 -4.06
C ASN A 121 3.92 6.26 -5.56
N ILE A 122 5.02 6.59 -6.26
CA ILE A 122 5.02 6.77 -7.71
C ILE A 122 4.57 5.50 -8.44
N ILE A 123 5.04 4.33 -7.99
CA ILE A 123 4.60 3.04 -8.56
C ILE A 123 3.09 2.86 -8.34
N GLY A 124 2.58 3.15 -7.14
CA GLY A 124 1.16 3.07 -6.83
C GLY A 124 0.31 4.00 -7.70
N ASP A 125 0.73 5.24 -7.86
CA ASP A 125 0.04 6.23 -8.68
C ASP A 125 0.09 5.84 -10.18
N THR A 126 1.24 5.42 -10.68
CA THR A 126 1.37 4.94 -12.07
C THR A 126 0.49 3.71 -12.33
N LEU A 127 0.42 2.77 -11.40
CA LEU A 127 -0.48 1.62 -11.49
C LEU A 127 -1.94 2.06 -11.55
N ARG A 128 -2.32 3.06 -10.77
CA ARG A 128 -3.65 3.64 -10.78
C ARG A 128 -3.98 4.22 -12.14
N ASP A 129 -3.10 5.04 -12.70
CA ASP A 129 -3.30 5.72 -13.98
C ASP A 129 -3.41 4.74 -15.15
N VAL A 130 -2.59 3.68 -15.16
CA VAL A 130 -2.61 2.64 -16.20
C VAL A 130 -3.85 1.74 -16.10
N LEU A 131 -4.32 1.50 -14.88
CA LEU A 131 -5.43 0.57 -14.63
C LEU A 131 -6.80 1.28 -14.60
N ASP A 132 -6.86 2.61 -14.60
CA ASP A 132 -8.12 3.38 -14.68
C ASP A 132 -8.51 3.57 -16.16
N PRO A 133 -9.57 2.88 -16.63
CA PRO A 133 -9.99 2.98 -18.04
C PRO A 133 -10.55 4.36 -18.43
N LYS A 134 -10.83 5.24 -17.47
CA LYS A 134 -11.35 6.58 -17.74
C LYS A 134 -10.29 7.58 -18.19
N SER A 135 -9.02 7.37 -17.83
CA SER A 135 -7.94 8.27 -18.25
C SER A 135 -7.62 8.19 -19.76
N SER A 136 -8.12 7.15 -20.43
CA SER A 136 -7.92 6.95 -21.87
C SER A 136 -8.92 7.70 -22.78
N GLN A 137 -9.94 8.39 -22.22
CA GLN A 137 -10.95 9.10 -23.00
C GLN A 137 -10.76 10.61 -23.07
N GLU A 138 -9.78 11.17 -22.39
CA GLU A 138 -9.47 12.61 -22.40
C GLU A 138 -8.24 13.00 -23.23
N LYS A 139 -7.76 12.11 -24.10
CA LYS A 139 -6.67 12.44 -25.04
C LYS A 139 -7.14 12.41 -26.47
#